data_9d1807f1473438f896ed84e7218556a8
#
_entry.id   9d1807f1473438f896ed84e7218556a8
#
_cell.length_a   1.000
_cell.length_b   1.000
_cell.length_c   1.000
_cell.angle_alpha   90.00
_cell.angle_beta   90.00
_cell.angle_gamma   90.00
#
_symmetry.space_group_name_H-M   'P 1'
#
loop_
_entity.id
_entity.type
_entity.pdbx_description
1 polymer ?
#
loop_
_entity_poly.entity_id
_entity_poly.type
_entity_poly.pdbx_seq_one_letter_code
_entity_poly.pdbx_strand_id
1 'polypeptide(L)'
;LRRVIRATALDRLKNTYRGTGLLLPQIERHVMRSIKENPERSANMMHPSDMCKADWCGRHDYYRIIDTPVDKVSQANPSFRMQNVFAEGHAIHGKYQDWLYEMGVLVGMFRCRECGHRWYAKSPAECQFCRSERVSYMELPLHQTRYMVEGHADAGVHLAKERTLVEIKSIGIRTLAFEAPRLYNRYLDGDKAEDIWRDITHPFGTHMRQGQLYLWMVWPAYEQITFIYEAKFTQQVKEFVVGYNKNLIAPILETAKEVSQGVRAGVAPDRPLWADDPEGKVCHSCVYRSTCWQLGSTHGTTPQSSTPTPVRRAKPAARKRALREAAVRRTGTA
;
A
#
# COMPACT_ATOMS: atom_id res chain seq x y z
N LEU A 1 66.02 27.55 16.32
CA LEU A 1 65.46 26.89 15.11
C LEU A 1 64.10 26.28 15.49
N ARG A 2 62.97 26.96 15.14
CA ARG A 2 61.63 26.42 15.31
C ARG A 2 61.42 25.37 14.21
N ARG A 3 61.31 24.10 14.61
CA ARG A 3 60.83 23.02 13.71
C ARG A 3 59.39 23.34 13.25
N VAL A 4 59.24 23.71 12.00
CA VAL A 4 57.92 23.79 11.37
C VAL A 4 57.41 22.35 11.18
N ILE A 5 56.54 21.91 12.07
CA ILE A 5 55.87 20.62 11.96
C ILE A 5 54.91 20.76 10.75
N ARG A 6 55.21 20.11 9.64
CA ARG A 6 54.30 20.03 8.49
C ARG A 6 53.07 19.21 8.91
N ALA A 7 51.91 19.84 8.89
CA ALA A 7 50.64 19.14 9.12
C ALA A 7 50.50 17.91 8.18
N THR A 8 50.20 16.77 8.76
CA THR A 8 49.93 15.54 7.99
C THR A 8 48.70 15.68 7.12
N ALA A 9 48.54 14.82 6.11
CA ALA A 9 47.30 14.78 5.29
C ALA A 9 46.05 14.59 6.17
N LEU A 10 46.18 13.82 7.25
CA LEU A 10 45.11 13.59 8.24
C LEU A 10 44.77 14.88 9.02
N ASP A 11 45.77 15.68 9.40
CA ASP A 11 45.56 16.94 10.12
C ASP A 11 44.88 17.97 9.21
N ARG A 12 45.23 17.97 7.91
CA ARG A 12 44.53 18.80 6.92
C ARG A 12 43.07 18.40 6.77
N LEU A 13 42.76 17.09 6.70
CA LEU A 13 41.38 16.57 6.65
C LEU A 13 40.59 16.96 7.91
N LYS A 14 41.17 16.81 9.11
CA LYS A 14 40.56 17.24 10.38
C LYS A 14 40.26 18.73 10.40
N ASN A 15 41.18 19.58 9.90
CA ASN A 15 41.02 21.03 9.85
C ASN A 15 39.95 21.48 8.81
N THR A 16 39.63 20.66 7.81
CA THR A 16 38.55 20.92 6.85
C THR A 16 37.20 20.40 7.31
N TYR A 17 37.15 19.46 8.27
CA TYR A 17 35.94 18.92 8.82
C TYR A 17 35.16 19.98 9.62
N ARG A 18 33.94 20.31 9.16
CA ARG A 18 33.10 21.36 9.76
C ARG A 18 32.02 20.82 10.70
N GLY A 19 32.06 19.53 11.00
CA GLY A 19 31.05 18.87 11.84
C GLY A 19 29.95 18.19 11.01
N THR A 20 28.97 17.64 11.71
CA THR A 20 27.80 16.96 11.14
C THR A 20 26.53 17.81 11.34
N GLY A 21 25.49 17.52 10.57
CA GLY A 21 24.14 18.05 10.85
C GLY A 21 23.79 19.35 10.16
N LEU A 22 24.46 19.74 9.05
CA LEU A 22 24.10 20.95 8.31
C LEU A 22 22.77 20.80 7.56
N LEU A 23 22.61 19.75 6.77
CA LEU A 23 21.42 19.52 5.92
C LEU A 23 20.48 18.46 6.48
N LEU A 24 21.03 17.35 6.97
CA LEU A 24 20.24 16.20 7.38
C LEU A 24 19.14 16.51 8.40
N PRO A 25 19.35 17.31 9.47
CA PRO A 25 18.28 17.67 10.39
C PRO A 25 17.17 18.53 9.75
N GLN A 26 17.49 19.26 8.69
CA GLN A 26 16.52 20.08 7.95
C GLN A 26 15.69 19.21 7.00
N ILE A 27 16.35 18.27 6.31
CA ILE A 27 15.70 17.26 5.45
C ILE A 27 14.73 16.43 6.31
N GLU A 28 15.19 15.90 7.45
CA GLU A 28 14.35 15.13 8.35
C GLU A 28 13.10 15.91 8.78
N ARG A 29 13.27 17.13 9.27
CA ARG A 29 12.14 18.00 9.64
C ARG A 29 11.19 18.27 8.48
N HIS A 30 11.72 18.47 7.27
CA HIS A 30 10.91 18.70 6.08
C HIS A 30 10.10 17.46 5.74
N VAL A 31 10.73 16.28 5.65
CA VAL A 31 10.08 15.01 5.35
C VAL A 31 9.01 14.69 6.39
N MET A 32 9.34 14.80 7.69
CA MET A 32 8.39 14.48 8.76
C MET A 32 7.19 15.42 8.81
N ARG A 33 7.33 16.69 8.40
CA ARG A 33 6.20 17.63 8.26
C ARG A 33 5.37 17.40 7.00
N SER A 34 5.96 16.78 5.98
CA SER A 34 5.32 16.52 4.69
C SER A 34 4.56 15.19 4.66
N ILE A 35 4.63 14.40 5.75
CA ILE A 35 3.85 13.17 5.86
C ILE A 35 2.37 13.56 5.84
N LYS A 36 1.70 13.12 4.80
CA LYS A 36 0.24 13.28 4.64
C LYS A 36 -0.40 11.91 4.84
N GLU A 37 -1.61 11.92 5.36
CA GLU A 37 -2.47 10.74 5.22
C GLU A 37 -2.60 10.40 3.74
N ASN A 38 -2.60 9.10 3.41
CA ASN A 38 -2.78 8.68 2.02
C ASN A 38 -4.26 8.89 1.62
N PRO A 39 -4.61 10.01 0.96
CA PRO A 39 -6.00 10.35 0.65
C PRO A 39 -6.59 9.43 -0.44
N GLU A 40 -5.74 8.65 -1.12
CA GLU A 40 -6.17 7.73 -2.19
C GLU A 40 -6.59 6.37 -1.62
N ARG A 41 -6.20 6.06 -0.38
CA ARG A 41 -6.62 4.81 0.27
C ARG A 41 -8.01 4.97 0.88
N SER A 42 -8.97 4.28 0.30
CA SER A 42 -10.36 4.29 0.74
C SER A 42 -10.53 3.73 2.16
N ALA A 43 -11.19 4.47 3.03
CA ALA A 43 -11.49 4.02 4.39
C ALA A 43 -12.63 2.99 4.44
N ASN A 44 -13.48 2.93 3.40
CA ASN A 44 -14.70 2.11 3.35
C ASN A 44 -14.55 0.80 2.55
N MET A 45 -13.33 0.43 2.20
CA MET A 45 -13.00 -0.81 1.47
C MET A 45 -11.90 -1.59 2.20
N MET A 46 -11.88 -2.90 2.08
CA MET A 46 -10.76 -3.76 2.49
C MET A 46 -9.66 -3.74 1.43
N HIS A 47 -8.41 -3.92 1.86
CA HIS A 47 -7.26 -3.84 0.97
C HIS A 47 -6.45 -5.15 0.96
N PRO A 48 -6.13 -5.73 -0.21
CA PRO A 48 -5.36 -6.97 -0.33
C PRO A 48 -4.06 -6.97 0.46
N SER A 49 -3.35 -5.83 0.55
CA SER A 49 -2.11 -5.70 1.32
C SER A 49 -2.27 -5.88 2.83
N ASP A 50 -3.49 -5.68 3.37
CA ASP A 50 -3.79 -5.99 4.77
C ASP A 50 -4.37 -7.41 4.90
N MET A 51 -5.29 -7.78 4.01
CA MET A 51 -5.97 -9.08 4.04
C MET A 51 -5.00 -10.28 3.93
N CYS A 52 -3.84 -10.09 3.29
CA CYS A 52 -2.84 -11.15 3.14
C CYS A 52 -1.98 -11.39 4.39
N LYS A 53 -2.06 -10.54 5.42
CA LYS A 53 -1.30 -10.68 6.67
C LYS A 53 -1.84 -11.82 7.53
N ALA A 54 -0.96 -12.49 8.27
CA ALA A 54 -1.37 -13.60 9.15
C ALA A 54 -2.25 -13.14 10.33
N ASP A 55 -2.08 -11.90 10.75
CA ASP A 55 -2.81 -11.25 11.84
C ASP A 55 -3.95 -10.34 11.35
N TRP A 56 -4.39 -10.50 10.10
CA TRP A 56 -5.53 -9.76 9.58
C TRP A 56 -6.81 -10.08 10.34
N CYS A 57 -7.48 -9.03 10.80
CA CYS A 57 -8.72 -9.10 11.54
C CYS A 57 -9.87 -8.46 10.76
N GLY A 58 -10.81 -9.28 10.25
CA GLY A 58 -11.99 -8.78 9.51
C GLY A 58 -12.88 -7.88 10.39
N ARG A 59 -12.95 -8.14 11.70
CA ARG A 59 -13.70 -7.29 12.64
C ARG A 59 -13.09 -5.89 12.80
N HIS A 60 -11.77 -5.77 12.71
CA HIS A 60 -11.10 -4.46 12.63
C HIS A 60 -11.55 -3.68 11.40
N ASP A 61 -11.56 -4.34 10.22
CA ASP A 61 -12.01 -3.70 8.99
C ASP A 61 -13.49 -3.34 9.01
N TYR A 62 -14.34 -4.17 9.62
CA TYR A 62 -15.74 -3.84 9.84
C TYR A 62 -15.88 -2.51 10.59
N TYR A 63 -15.21 -2.33 11.74
CA TYR A 63 -15.30 -1.11 12.53
C TYR A 63 -14.76 0.10 11.77
N ARG A 64 -13.69 -0.06 11.01
CA ARG A 64 -13.13 0.99 10.16
C ARG A 64 -14.12 1.42 9.07
N ILE A 65 -14.73 0.46 8.38
CA ILE A 65 -15.65 0.71 7.27
C ILE A 65 -16.93 1.42 7.73
N ILE A 66 -17.45 1.09 8.92
CA ILE A 66 -18.63 1.76 9.48
C ILE A 66 -18.30 3.04 10.27
N ASP A 67 -17.06 3.51 10.16
CA ASP A 67 -16.59 4.75 10.82
C ASP A 67 -16.77 4.74 12.34
N THR A 68 -16.45 3.62 12.99
CA THR A 68 -16.49 3.50 14.44
C THR A 68 -15.45 4.42 15.08
N PRO A 69 -15.78 5.18 16.14
CA PRO A 69 -14.79 5.97 16.87
C PRO A 69 -13.62 5.12 17.37
N VAL A 70 -12.41 5.60 17.13
CA VAL A 70 -11.18 4.91 17.56
C VAL A 70 -10.86 5.23 19.02
N ASP A 71 -10.28 4.26 19.73
CA ASP A 71 -9.65 4.51 21.01
C ASP A 71 -8.49 5.50 20.82
N LYS A 72 -8.21 6.33 21.85
CA LYS A 72 -7.07 7.25 21.82
C LYS A 72 -5.76 6.46 21.94
N VAL A 73 -5.37 5.82 20.84
CA VAL A 73 -4.06 5.19 20.72
C VAL A 73 -3.16 6.18 19.97
N SER A 74 -2.03 6.51 20.57
CA SER A 74 -1.01 7.31 19.91
C SER A 74 -0.52 6.54 18.68
N GLN A 75 -1.00 6.90 17.50
CA GLN A 75 -0.41 6.42 16.26
C GLN A 75 0.95 7.11 16.13
N ALA A 76 2.01 6.37 16.41
CA ALA A 76 3.35 6.85 16.16
C ALA A 76 3.52 7.09 14.65
N ASN A 77 3.76 8.33 14.25
CA ASN A 77 4.13 8.63 12.87
C ASN A 77 5.35 7.79 12.47
N PRO A 78 5.41 7.29 11.23
CA PRO A 78 6.57 6.57 10.75
C PRO A 78 7.84 7.41 10.96
N SER A 79 8.90 6.81 11.49
CA SER A 79 10.17 7.51 11.69
C SER A 79 10.78 7.95 10.35
N PHE A 80 11.69 8.93 10.36
CA PHE A 80 12.45 9.35 9.18
C PHE A 80 13.14 8.16 8.49
N ARG A 81 13.67 7.21 9.26
CA ARG A 81 14.20 5.96 8.70
C ARG A 81 13.17 5.17 7.90
N MET A 82 11.92 5.07 8.39
CA MET A 82 10.84 4.39 7.64
C MET A 82 10.48 5.16 6.38
N GLN A 83 10.49 6.50 6.42
CA GLN A 83 10.26 7.31 5.22
C GLN A 83 11.31 7.04 4.14
N ASN A 84 12.58 6.88 4.52
CA ASN A 84 13.64 6.50 3.56
C ASN A 84 13.39 5.10 2.97
N VAL A 85 12.94 4.12 3.79
CA VAL A 85 12.60 2.78 3.30
C VAL A 85 11.45 2.83 2.28
N PHE A 86 10.42 3.65 2.54
CA PHE A 86 9.30 3.83 1.62
C PHE A 86 9.72 4.54 0.34
N ALA A 87 10.50 5.62 0.45
CA ALA A 87 10.99 6.36 -0.71
C ALA A 87 11.83 5.50 -1.65
N GLU A 88 12.72 4.67 -1.10
CA GLU A 88 13.49 3.69 -1.88
C GLU A 88 12.58 2.65 -2.53
N GLY A 89 11.56 2.16 -1.83
CA GLY A 89 10.56 1.25 -2.40
C GLY A 89 9.84 1.87 -3.58
N HIS A 90 9.33 3.10 -3.44
CA HIS A 90 8.67 3.83 -4.52
C HIS A 90 9.59 4.07 -5.73
N ALA A 91 10.87 4.37 -5.49
CA ALA A 91 11.84 4.57 -6.58
C ALA A 91 12.06 3.27 -7.37
N ILE A 92 12.11 2.11 -6.70
CA ILE A 92 12.21 0.80 -7.35
C ILE A 92 10.95 0.51 -8.18
N HIS A 93 9.74 0.75 -7.65
CA HIS A 93 8.49 0.59 -8.40
C HIS A 93 8.49 1.48 -9.64
N GLY A 94 8.78 2.79 -9.49
CA GLY A 94 8.83 3.74 -10.59
C GLY A 94 9.80 3.30 -11.69
N LYS A 95 10.99 2.83 -11.33
CA LYS A 95 12.00 2.33 -12.27
C LYS A 95 11.46 1.21 -13.19
N TYR A 96 10.79 0.19 -12.62
CA TYR A 96 10.23 -0.90 -13.43
C TYR A 96 9.01 -0.44 -14.23
N GLN A 97 8.16 0.40 -13.66
CA GLN A 97 7.02 0.98 -14.38
C GLN A 97 7.47 1.82 -15.58
N ASP A 98 8.53 2.63 -15.43
CA ASP A 98 9.12 3.42 -16.53
C ASP A 98 9.68 2.49 -17.62
N TRP A 99 10.43 1.45 -17.30
CA TRP A 99 10.94 0.50 -18.28
C TRP A 99 9.82 -0.25 -19.02
N LEU A 100 8.78 -0.70 -18.30
CA LEU A 100 7.62 -1.35 -18.93
C LEU A 100 6.84 -0.39 -19.84
N TYR A 101 6.81 0.91 -19.48
CA TYR A 101 6.24 1.95 -20.33
C TYR A 101 7.07 2.17 -21.61
N GLU A 102 8.38 2.31 -21.49
CA GLU A 102 9.32 2.46 -22.62
C GLU A 102 9.27 1.25 -23.56
N MET A 103 9.11 0.04 -23.02
CA MET A 103 8.88 -1.19 -23.80
C MET A 103 7.52 -1.19 -24.53
N GLY A 104 6.62 -0.26 -24.26
CA GLY A 104 5.30 -0.21 -24.86
C GLY A 104 4.33 -1.30 -24.37
N VAL A 105 4.57 -1.91 -23.21
CA VAL A 105 3.80 -3.05 -22.70
C VAL A 105 2.99 -2.77 -21.43
N LEU A 106 3.22 -1.62 -20.78
CA LEU A 106 2.58 -1.22 -19.53
C LEU A 106 1.10 -0.90 -19.74
N VAL A 107 0.23 -1.54 -18.98
CA VAL A 107 -1.22 -1.36 -19.01
C VAL A 107 -1.73 -0.92 -17.64
N GLY A 108 -2.60 0.06 -17.62
CA GLY A 108 -3.26 0.54 -16.41
C GLY A 108 -3.87 1.92 -16.56
N MET A 109 -4.03 2.61 -15.44
CA MET A 109 -4.59 3.96 -15.40
C MET A 109 -3.49 4.98 -15.65
N PHE A 110 -3.74 5.93 -16.56
CA PHE A 110 -2.88 7.07 -16.84
C PHE A 110 -3.59 8.38 -16.51
N ARG A 111 -2.81 9.40 -16.18
CA ARG A 111 -3.29 10.75 -15.91
C ARG A 111 -2.47 11.76 -16.72
N CYS A 112 -3.16 12.66 -17.41
CA CYS A 112 -2.54 13.82 -18.02
C CYS A 112 -2.17 14.85 -16.94
N ARG A 113 -0.92 15.33 -16.96
CA ARG A 113 -0.45 16.35 -16.03
C ARG A 113 -0.91 17.75 -16.39
N GLU A 114 -1.38 17.96 -17.63
CA GLU A 114 -1.91 19.26 -18.10
C GLU A 114 -3.39 19.42 -17.80
N CYS A 115 -4.25 18.53 -18.33
CA CYS A 115 -5.70 18.65 -18.19
C CYS A 115 -6.31 17.83 -17.05
N GLY A 116 -5.50 17.01 -16.36
CA GLY A 116 -5.97 16.15 -15.26
C GLY A 116 -6.81 14.94 -15.70
N HIS A 117 -7.07 14.77 -17.01
CA HIS A 117 -7.84 13.65 -17.53
C HIS A 117 -7.19 12.30 -17.16
N ARG A 118 -8.03 11.34 -16.73
CA ARG A 118 -7.61 9.98 -16.37
C ARG A 118 -8.26 8.99 -17.33
N TRP A 119 -7.47 8.03 -17.82
CA TRP A 119 -7.98 7.00 -18.72
C TRP A 119 -7.16 5.72 -18.62
N TYR A 120 -7.78 4.61 -19.00
CA TYR A 120 -7.13 3.31 -19.08
C TYR A 120 -6.46 3.13 -20.45
N ALA A 121 -5.20 2.76 -20.48
CA ALA A 121 -4.46 2.60 -21.73
C ALA A 121 -3.29 1.61 -21.61
N LYS A 122 -2.67 1.33 -22.76
CA LYS A 122 -1.40 0.62 -22.89
C LYS A 122 -0.34 1.61 -23.36
N SER A 123 0.63 1.97 -22.50
CA SER A 123 1.76 2.85 -22.78
C SER A 123 1.43 4.01 -23.74
N PRO A 124 0.49 4.91 -23.41
CA PRO A 124 0.05 5.96 -24.34
C PRO A 124 1.13 7.02 -24.52
N ALA A 125 1.44 7.40 -25.76
CA ALA A 125 2.40 8.46 -26.08
C ALA A 125 1.89 9.85 -25.67
N GLU A 126 0.59 10.07 -25.73
CA GLU A 126 -0.06 11.35 -25.46
C GLU A 126 -1.42 11.21 -24.77
N CYS A 127 -1.90 12.30 -24.21
CA CYS A 127 -3.25 12.39 -23.68
C CYS A 127 -4.30 12.33 -24.80
N GLN A 128 -5.24 11.38 -24.73
CA GLN A 128 -6.30 11.26 -25.73
C GLN A 128 -7.25 12.47 -25.77
N PHE A 129 -7.24 13.34 -24.75
CA PHE A 129 -8.14 14.49 -24.65
C PHE A 129 -7.48 15.81 -25.11
N CYS A 130 -6.26 16.14 -24.63
CA CYS A 130 -5.61 17.42 -24.93
C CYS A 130 -4.31 17.28 -25.73
N ARG A 131 -3.92 16.07 -26.13
CA ARG A 131 -2.73 15.75 -26.92
C ARG A 131 -1.39 16.07 -26.23
N SER A 132 -1.38 16.40 -24.96
CA SER A 132 -0.16 16.59 -24.20
C SER A 132 0.59 15.28 -24.02
N GLU A 133 1.90 15.27 -24.25
CA GLU A 133 2.80 14.14 -23.96
C GLU A 133 3.09 13.98 -22.46
N ARG A 134 2.68 14.95 -21.61
CA ARG A 134 2.91 14.94 -20.17
C ARG A 134 1.91 14.01 -19.47
N VAL A 135 2.12 12.71 -19.63
CA VAL A 135 1.32 11.66 -18.98
C VAL A 135 2.06 11.07 -17.78
N SER A 136 1.32 10.56 -16.79
CA SER A 136 1.85 9.83 -15.65
C SER A 136 1.06 8.57 -15.43
N TYR A 137 1.74 7.49 -15.09
CA TYR A 137 1.13 6.22 -14.71
C TYR A 137 0.55 6.29 -13.29
N MET A 138 -0.56 5.60 -13.04
CA MET A 138 -1.28 5.61 -11.76
C MET A 138 -1.64 4.19 -11.30
N GLU A 139 -0.81 3.21 -11.65
CA GLU A 139 -1.05 1.80 -11.37
C GLU A 139 -2.31 1.22 -12.06
N LEU A 140 -2.66 0.00 -11.71
CA LEU A 140 -3.84 -0.69 -12.20
C LEU A 140 -4.86 -0.83 -11.08
N PRO A 141 -5.92 0.00 -11.04
CA PRO A 141 -6.92 -0.08 -10.00
C PRO A 141 -7.78 -1.34 -10.15
N LEU A 142 -7.99 -2.03 -9.04
CA LEU A 142 -8.74 -3.28 -8.94
C LEU A 142 -9.86 -3.11 -7.91
N HIS A 143 -11.07 -3.52 -8.26
CA HIS A 143 -12.24 -3.39 -7.40
C HIS A 143 -13.10 -4.64 -7.41
N GLN A 144 -13.54 -5.06 -6.23
CA GLN A 144 -14.54 -6.11 -6.06
C GLN A 144 -15.64 -5.62 -5.10
N THR A 145 -16.57 -4.87 -5.64
CA THR A 145 -17.62 -4.14 -4.89
C THR A 145 -18.47 -5.07 -4.02
N ARG A 146 -18.77 -6.29 -4.50
CA ARG A 146 -19.58 -7.25 -3.74
C ARG A 146 -18.92 -7.62 -2.39
N TYR A 147 -17.61 -7.70 -2.37
CA TYR A 147 -16.82 -8.04 -1.20
C TYR A 147 -16.25 -6.81 -0.49
N MET A 148 -16.49 -5.61 -1.01
CA MET A 148 -15.92 -4.36 -0.51
C MET A 148 -14.39 -4.41 -0.45
N VAL A 149 -13.77 -4.92 -1.52
CA VAL A 149 -12.30 -5.01 -1.64
C VAL A 149 -11.84 -4.12 -2.79
N GLU A 150 -10.79 -3.34 -2.54
CA GLU A 150 -10.09 -2.57 -3.57
C GLU A 150 -8.59 -2.61 -3.36
N GLY A 151 -7.85 -2.42 -4.44
CA GLY A 151 -6.40 -2.36 -4.42
C GLY A 151 -5.85 -1.88 -5.75
N HIS A 152 -4.54 -1.79 -5.83
CA HIS A 152 -3.83 -1.44 -7.04
C HIS A 152 -2.73 -2.48 -7.26
N ALA A 153 -2.69 -3.08 -8.44
CA ALA A 153 -1.53 -3.83 -8.88
C ALA A 153 -0.50 -2.85 -9.46
N ASP A 154 0.78 -3.09 -9.23
CA ASP A 154 1.84 -2.18 -9.68
C ASP A 154 1.82 -1.99 -11.20
N ALA A 155 1.46 -3.04 -11.95
CA ALA A 155 1.23 -2.94 -13.39
C ALA A 155 0.33 -4.07 -13.93
N GLY A 156 -0.36 -3.80 -15.05
CA GLY A 156 -0.73 -4.80 -16.02
C GLY A 156 0.30 -4.80 -17.16
N VAL A 157 0.61 -5.97 -17.70
CA VAL A 157 1.56 -6.10 -18.82
C VAL A 157 0.96 -6.97 -19.92
N HIS A 158 1.02 -6.45 -21.16
CA HIS A 158 0.62 -7.18 -22.36
C HIS A 158 1.83 -7.36 -23.30
N LEU A 159 2.43 -8.56 -23.25
CA LEU A 159 3.54 -9.00 -24.11
C LEU A 159 3.03 -9.96 -25.17
N ALA A 160 2.98 -9.53 -26.42
CA ALA A 160 2.47 -10.35 -27.52
C ALA A 160 1.13 -11.03 -27.20
N LYS A 161 1.13 -12.34 -26.90
CA LYS A 161 -0.03 -13.12 -26.52
C LYS A 161 -0.20 -13.25 -25.00
N GLU A 162 0.81 -12.93 -24.23
CA GLU A 162 0.84 -13.09 -22.77
C GLU A 162 0.27 -11.83 -22.08
N ARG A 163 -0.56 -12.09 -21.08
CA ARG A 163 -1.07 -11.05 -20.18
C ARG A 163 -0.76 -11.45 -18.75
N THR A 164 -0.12 -10.56 -18.02
CA THR A 164 0.21 -10.78 -16.61
C THR A 164 -0.06 -9.54 -15.79
N LEU A 165 -0.55 -9.70 -14.57
CA LEU A 165 -0.36 -8.66 -13.55
C LEU A 165 1.12 -8.62 -13.16
N VAL A 166 1.58 -7.50 -12.67
CA VAL A 166 2.93 -7.36 -12.12
C VAL A 166 2.84 -6.79 -10.71
N GLU A 167 3.60 -7.38 -9.82
CA GLU A 167 3.78 -6.94 -8.44
C GLU A 167 5.28 -6.80 -8.15
N ILE A 168 5.74 -5.60 -7.89
CA ILE A 168 7.15 -5.27 -7.66
C ILE A 168 7.41 -5.23 -6.16
N LYS A 169 8.43 -5.95 -5.71
CA LYS A 169 8.79 -6.01 -4.28
C LYS A 169 10.26 -5.68 -4.07
N SER A 170 10.52 -4.61 -3.37
CA SER A 170 11.85 -4.24 -2.90
C SER A 170 12.16 -4.97 -1.58
N ILE A 171 13.08 -5.94 -1.64
CA ILE A 171 13.37 -6.85 -0.53
C ILE A 171 14.58 -6.35 0.25
N GLY A 172 14.34 -5.85 1.46
CA GLY A 172 15.38 -5.57 2.44
C GLY A 172 15.73 -6.82 3.26
N ILE A 173 16.94 -6.91 3.78
CA ILE A 173 17.36 -8.06 4.61
C ILE A 173 16.44 -8.25 5.83
N ARG A 174 15.91 -7.18 6.41
CA ARG A 174 14.98 -7.24 7.55
C ARG A 174 13.59 -7.76 7.16
N THR A 175 13.20 -7.71 5.90
CA THR A 175 11.97 -8.33 5.41
C THR A 175 11.98 -9.83 5.67
N LEU A 176 13.16 -10.46 5.56
CA LEU A 176 13.33 -11.89 5.81
C LEU A 176 13.01 -12.30 7.25
N ALA A 177 13.17 -11.41 8.23
CA ALA A 177 12.82 -11.71 9.62
C ALA A 177 11.35 -12.09 9.78
N PHE A 178 10.47 -11.57 8.92
CA PHE A 178 9.03 -11.83 8.94
C PHE A 178 8.60 -12.85 7.89
N GLU A 179 9.12 -12.75 6.67
CA GLU A 179 8.69 -13.55 5.54
C GLU A 179 9.44 -14.89 5.40
N ALA A 180 10.69 -14.93 5.82
CA ALA A 180 11.57 -16.11 5.72
C ALA A 180 12.52 -16.21 6.92
N PRO A 181 12.03 -16.44 8.16
CA PRO A 181 12.84 -16.37 9.38
C PRO A 181 14.05 -17.32 9.37
N ARG A 182 13.93 -18.48 8.70
CA ARG A 182 15.05 -19.44 8.58
C ARG A 182 16.22 -18.82 7.77
N LEU A 183 15.93 -18.14 6.68
CA LEU A 183 16.95 -17.47 5.87
C LEU A 183 17.54 -16.28 6.63
N TYR A 184 16.71 -15.54 7.40
CA TYR A 184 17.17 -14.45 8.23
C TYR A 184 18.15 -14.93 9.33
N ASN A 185 17.85 -16.03 10.01
CA ASN A 185 18.74 -16.61 11.01
C ASN A 185 20.07 -17.03 10.40
N ARG A 186 20.09 -17.70 9.24
CA ARG A 186 21.32 -18.04 8.52
C ARG A 186 22.17 -16.79 8.20
N TYR A 187 21.52 -15.70 7.80
CA TYR A 187 22.22 -14.42 7.61
C TYR A 187 22.86 -13.91 8.91
N LEU A 188 22.14 -14.00 10.04
CA LEU A 188 22.68 -13.62 11.35
C LEU A 188 23.83 -14.53 11.79
N ASP A 189 23.82 -15.79 11.41
CA ASP A 189 24.85 -16.80 11.67
C ASP A 189 26.09 -16.63 10.75
N GLY A 190 26.04 -15.70 9.78
CA GLY A 190 27.19 -15.31 8.96
C GLY A 190 27.15 -15.76 7.50
N ASP A 191 26.05 -16.34 7.03
CA ASP A 191 25.89 -16.64 5.60
C ASP A 191 25.91 -15.34 4.78
N LYS A 192 26.49 -15.40 3.58
CA LYS A 192 26.56 -14.25 2.69
C LYS A 192 25.16 -13.87 2.18
N ALA A 193 24.95 -12.58 2.02
CA ALA A 193 23.68 -12.05 1.52
C ALA A 193 23.28 -12.60 0.14
N GLU A 194 24.28 -12.85 -0.74
CA GLU A 194 24.08 -13.43 -2.06
C GLU A 194 23.59 -14.89 -1.98
N ASP A 195 24.07 -15.66 -1.00
CA ASP A 195 23.64 -17.04 -0.79
C ASP A 195 22.21 -17.07 -0.26
N ILE A 196 21.89 -16.20 0.71
CA ILE A 196 20.53 -16.02 1.22
C ILE A 196 19.58 -15.62 0.08
N TRP A 197 20.01 -14.68 -0.76
CA TRP A 197 19.19 -14.26 -1.91
C TRP A 197 18.95 -15.39 -2.89
N ARG A 198 20.00 -16.19 -3.21
CA ARG A 198 19.89 -17.34 -4.11
C ARG A 198 18.83 -18.34 -3.64
N ASP A 199 18.71 -18.55 -2.34
CA ASP A 199 17.82 -19.54 -1.74
C ASP A 199 16.36 -19.11 -1.65
N ILE A 200 16.03 -17.86 -2.02
CA ILE A 200 14.63 -17.43 -2.23
C ILE A 200 14.18 -17.97 -3.59
N THR A 201 13.43 -19.06 -3.60
CA THR A 201 13.02 -19.79 -4.81
C THR A 201 11.57 -19.58 -5.22
N HIS A 202 10.79 -18.87 -4.41
CA HIS A 202 9.37 -18.58 -4.65
C HIS A 202 8.96 -17.29 -3.95
N PRO A 203 7.84 -16.66 -4.32
CA PRO A 203 7.31 -15.49 -3.62
C PRO A 203 6.99 -15.80 -2.16
N PHE A 204 7.19 -14.85 -1.27
CA PHE A 204 6.80 -14.99 0.14
C PHE A 204 5.30 -15.19 0.29
N GLY A 205 4.90 -15.84 1.38
CA GLY A 205 3.51 -16.23 1.60
C GLY A 205 2.52 -15.08 1.60
N THR A 206 2.89 -13.92 2.18
CA THR A 206 2.04 -12.71 2.16
C THR A 206 1.92 -12.16 0.75
N HIS A 207 3.02 -12.06 0.01
CA HIS A 207 3.01 -11.58 -1.37
C HIS A 207 2.22 -12.52 -2.30
N MET A 208 2.39 -13.84 -2.12
CA MET A 208 1.62 -14.84 -2.85
C MET A 208 0.11 -14.63 -2.65
N ARG A 209 -0.35 -14.50 -1.40
CA ARG A 209 -1.77 -14.26 -1.11
C ARG A 209 -2.25 -12.93 -1.69
N GLN A 210 -1.45 -11.86 -1.60
CA GLN A 210 -1.78 -10.56 -2.20
C GLN A 210 -1.98 -10.68 -3.71
N GLY A 211 -1.05 -11.32 -4.41
CA GLY A 211 -1.14 -11.54 -5.85
C GLY A 211 -2.34 -12.39 -6.26
N GLN A 212 -2.67 -13.44 -5.47
CA GLN A 212 -3.86 -14.26 -5.72
C GLN A 212 -5.16 -13.46 -5.49
N LEU A 213 -5.20 -12.54 -4.53
CA LEU A 213 -6.35 -11.63 -4.35
C LEU A 213 -6.50 -10.69 -5.56
N TYR A 214 -5.39 -10.17 -6.08
CA TYR A 214 -5.43 -9.34 -7.30
C TYR A 214 -5.93 -10.13 -8.50
N LEU A 215 -5.43 -11.35 -8.75
CA LEU A 215 -5.92 -12.21 -9.81
C LEU A 215 -7.40 -12.52 -9.66
N TRP A 216 -7.87 -12.83 -8.45
CA TRP A 216 -9.28 -13.05 -8.17
C TRP A 216 -10.16 -11.85 -8.56
N MET A 217 -9.67 -10.63 -8.36
CA MET A 217 -10.44 -9.41 -8.67
C MET A 217 -10.62 -9.18 -10.17
N VAL A 218 -9.72 -9.71 -11.01
CA VAL A 218 -9.70 -9.47 -12.46
C VAL A 218 -9.89 -10.72 -13.31
N TRP A 219 -10.03 -11.88 -12.69
CA TRP A 219 -10.27 -13.14 -13.40
C TRP A 219 -11.51 -13.07 -14.32
N PRO A 220 -11.47 -13.57 -15.59
CA PRO A 220 -10.33 -14.22 -16.26
C PRO A 220 -9.50 -13.28 -17.16
N ALA A 221 -9.60 -11.96 -17.02
CA ALA A 221 -8.84 -11.02 -17.86
C ALA A 221 -7.32 -11.18 -17.72
N TYR A 222 -6.87 -11.58 -16.53
CA TYR A 222 -5.49 -12.00 -16.23
C TYR A 222 -5.53 -13.35 -15.51
N GLU A 223 -4.72 -14.31 -15.99
CA GLU A 223 -4.67 -15.67 -15.46
C GLU A 223 -3.41 -15.92 -14.62
N GLN A 224 -2.45 -15.00 -14.65
CA GLN A 224 -1.18 -15.06 -13.95
C GLN A 224 -0.72 -13.71 -13.44
N ILE A 225 0.17 -13.77 -12.45
CA ILE A 225 0.87 -12.62 -11.89
C ILE A 225 2.37 -12.89 -11.89
N THR A 226 3.13 -11.88 -12.25
CA THR A 226 4.59 -11.88 -12.23
C THR A 226 5.06 -11.04 -11.05
N PHE A 227 5.79 -11.67 -10.12
CA PHE A 227 6.46 -10.95 -9.05
C PHE A 227 7.87 -10.60 -9.48
N ILE A 228 8.21 -9.32 -9.42
CA ILE A 228 9.58 -8.84 -9.60
C ILE A 228 10.14 -8.51 -8.21
N TYR A 229 11.10 -9.30 -7.75
CA TYR A 229 11.80 -9.08 -6.50
C TYR A 229 13.15 -8.43 -6.75
N GLU A 230 13.41 -7.29 -6.14
CA GLU A 230 14.72 -6.65 -6.15
C GLU A 230 15.31 -6.60 -4.74
N ALA A 231 16.51 -7.15 -4.57
CA ALA A 231 17.24 -7.12 -3.32
C ALA A 231 17.88 -5.73 -3.12
N LYS A 232 17.46 -4.98 -2.10
CA LYS A 232 18.04 -3.67 -1.76
C LYS A 232 19.53 -3.72 -1.39
N PHE A 233 20.02 -4.88 -0.97
CA PHE A 233 21.37 -5.08 -0.45
C PHE A 233 22.38 -5.61 -1.48
N THR A 234 21.92 -6.21 -2.60
CA THR A 234 22.78 -6.71 -3.67
C THR A 234 22.35 -6.20 -5.06
N GLN A 235 21.18 -5.59 -5.17
CA GLN A 235 20.54 -5.12 -6.42
C GLN A 235 20.27 -6.25 -7.44
N GLN A 236 20.33 -7.49 -6.98
CA GLN A 236 19.96 -8.63 -7.77
C GLN A 236 18.43 -8.71 -7.90
N VAL A 237 17.98 -9.24 -9.02
CA VAL A 237 16.55 -9.32 -9.35
C VAL A 237 16.15 -10.79 -9.54
N LYS A 238 14.94 -11.11 -9.11
CA LYS A 238 14.28 -12.39 -9.39
C LYS A 238 12.88 -12.14 -9.94
N GLU A 239 12.47 -13.03 -10.80
CA GLU A 239 11.13 -13.07 -11.36
C GLU A 239 10.45 -14.40 -10.99
N PHE A 240 9.17 -14.31 -10.60
CA PHE A 240 8.34 -15.48 -10.33
C PHE A 240 6.99 -15.30 -11.03
N VAL A 241 6.67 -16.17 -11.96
CA VAL A 241 5.36 -16.19 -12.63
C VAL A 241 4.46 -17.21 -11.93
N VAL A 242 3.29 -16.77 -11.51
CA VAL A 242 2.35 -17.58 -10.72
C VAL A 242 0.96 -17.53 -11.32
N GLY A 243 0.40 -18.69 -11.61
CA GLY A 243 -0.99 -18.82 -12.07
C GLY A 243 -2.01 -18.64 -10.96
N TYR A 244 -3.26 -18.37 -11.34
CA TYR A 244 -4.36 -18.23 -10.39
C TYR A 244 -4.70 -19.53 -9.67
N ASN A 245 -4.76 -19.48 -8.33
CA ASN A 245 -5.18 -20.56 -7.46
C ASN A 245 -6.07 -20.06 -6.33
N LYS A 246 -7.37 -20.13 -6.54
CA LYS A 246 -8.38 -19.67 -5.57
C LYS A 246 -8.26 -20.31 -4.18
N ASN A 247 -7.76 -21.55 -4.10
CA ASN A 247 -7.67 -22.26 -2.82
C ASN A 247 -6.72 -21.58 -1.83
N LEU A 248 -5.70 -20.86 -2.34
CA LEU A 248 -4.74 -20.12 -1.49
C LEU A 248 -5.36 -18.95 -0.74
N ILE A 249 -6.50 -18.43 -1.22
CA ILE A 249 -7.18 -17.27 -0.64
C ILE A 249 -8.61 -17.58 -0.17
N ALA A 250 -9.07 -18.82 -0.29
CA ALA A 250 -10.44 -19.18 0.09
C ALA A 250 -10.83 -18.76 1.52
N PRO A 251 -9.99 -18.96 2.56
CA PRO A 251 -10.31 -18.50 3.92
C PRO A 251 -10.38 -16.96 4.02
N ILE A 252 -9.52 -16.26 3.28
CA ILE A 252 -9.50 -14.79 3.24
C ILE A 252 -10.79 -14.27 2.61
N LEU A 253 -11.24 -14.90 1.52
CA LEU A 253 -12.47 -14.53 0.83
C LEU A 253 -13.72 -14.80 1.68
N GLU A 254 -13.72 -15.86 2.48
CA GLU A 254 -14.86 -16.12 3.39
C GLU A 254 -14.93 -15.03 4.46
N THR A 255 -13.82 -14.71 5.13
CA THR A 255 -13.78 -13.58 6.07
C THR A 255 -14.18 -12.26 5.42
N ALA A 256 -13.70 -11.96 4.19
CA ALA A 256 -14.09 -10.74 3.47
C ALA A 256 -15.61 -10.69 3.17
N LYS A 257 -16.19 -11.84 2.86
CA LYS A 257 -17.63 -11.98 2.67
C LYS A 257 -18.41 -11.72 3.96
N GLU A 258 -17.97 -12.29 5.08
CA GLU A 258 -18.55 -12.03 6.42
C GLU A 258 -18.50 -10.55 6.78
N VAL A 259 -17.34 -9.88 6.57
CA VAL A 259 -17.19 -8.44 6.79
C VAL A 259 -18.19 -7.67 5.94
N SER A 260 -18.24 -7.95 4.64
CA SER A 260 -19.11 -7.23 3.71
C SER A 260 -20.60 -7.45 4.00
N GLN A 261 -20.99 -8.63 4.47
CA GLN A 261 -22.35 -8.94 4.92
C GLN A 261 -22.64 -8.23 6.25
N GLY A 262 -21.70 -8.27 7.19
CA GLY A 262 -21.81 -7.59 8.47
C GLY A 262 -22.00 -6.08 8.33
N VAL A 263 -21.24 -5.43 7.45
CA VAL A 263 -21.39 -4.00 7.14
C VAL A 263 -22.79 -3.68 6.63
N ARG A 264 -23.35 -4.52 5.73
CA ARG A 264 -24.71 -4.32 5.20
C ARG A 264 -25.80 -4.58 6.24
N ALA A 265 -25.56 -5.51 7.15
CA ALA A 265 -26.51 -5.89 8.21
C ALA A 265 -26.37 -5.05 9.49
N GLY A 266 -25.30 -4.26 9.63
CA GLY A 266 -24.99 -3.53 10.87
C GLY A 266 -24.53 -4.45 12.02
N VAL A 267 -24.00 -5.64 11.71
CA VAL A 267 -23.60 -6.66 12.68
C VAL A 267 -22.10 -6.98 12.48
N ALA A 268 -21.31 -6.81 13.54
CA ALA A 268 -19.89 -7.11 13.48
C ALA A 268 -19.66 -8.62 13.26
N PRO A 269 -18.76 -9.04 12.36
CA PRO A 269 -18.36 -10.44 12.22
C PRO A 269 -17.70 -10.95 13.50
N ASP A 270 -17.60 -12.26 13.65
CA ASP A 270 -16.91 -12.87 14.79
C ASP A 270 -15.42 -12.48 14.81
N ARG A 271 -14.83 -12.54 16.00
CA ARG A 271 -13.39 -12.39 16.16
C ARG A 271 -12.68 -13.61 15.55
N PRO A 272 -11.51 -13.41 14.89
CA PRO A 272 -10.69 -14.55 14.50
C PRO A 272 -10.33 -15.40 15.72
N LEU A 273 -10.16 -16.71 15.54
CA LEU A 273 -9.85 -17.63 16.64
C LEU A 273 -8.59 -17.26 17.43
N TRP A 274 -7.60 -16.63 16.77
CA TRP A 274 -6.38 -16.16 17.42
C TRP A 274 -6.59 -14.87 18.24
N ALA A 275 -7.73 -14.19 18.12
CA ALA A 275 -8.07 -12.96 18.84
C ALA A 275 -9.01 -13.27 19.99
N ASP A 276 -8.60 -14.17 20.88
CA ASP A 276 -9.35 -14.68 22.05
C ASP A 276 -9.03 -13.94 23.35
N ASP A 277 -7.98 -13.12 23.37
CA ASP A 277 -7.52 -12.34 24.51
C ASP A 277 -7.40 -10.84 24.18
N PRO A 278 -8.09 -9.94 24.93
CA PRO A 278 -7.97 -8.49 24.74
C PRO A 278 -6.56 -7.96 25.04
N GLU A 279 -5.76 -8.65 25.85
CA GLU A 279 -4.38 -8.30 26.17
C GLU A 279 -3.37 -8.93 25.19
N GLY A 280 -3.82 -9.81 24.31
CA GLY A 280 -3.00 -10.37 23.24
C GLY A 280 -2.40 -9.26 22.36
N LYS A 281 -1.15 -9.44 21.92
CA LYS A 281 -0.33 -8.42 21.24
C LYS A 281 -1.08 -7.60 20.19
N VAL A 282 -1.87 -8.25 19.34
CA VAL A 282 -2.61 -7.59 18.25
C VAL A 282 -3.83 -6.84 18.80
N CYS A 283 -4.61 -7.46 19.68
CA CYS A 283 -5.79 -6.84 20.28
C CYS A 283 -5.41 -5.68 21.19
N HIS A 284 -4.33 -5.82 21.98
CA HIS A 284 -3.85 -4.76 22.88
C HIS A 284 -3.49 -3.47 22.11
N SER A 285 -2.94 -3.59 20.91
CA SER A 285 -2.57 -2.44 20.07
C SER A 285 -3.70 -1.98 19.12
N CYS A 286 -4.85 -2.65 19.12
CA CYS A 286 -5.95 -2.34 18.22
C CYS A 286 -6.68 -1.06 18.62
N VAL A 287 -6.87 -0.16 17.65
CA VAL A 287 -7.59 1.12 17.86
C VAL A 287 -9.09 0.96 18.15
N TYR A 288 -9.64 -0.23 17.97
CA TYR A 288 -11.05 -0.56 18.28
C TYR A 288 -11.19 -1.52 19.47
N ARG A 289 -10.13 -1.67 20.29
CA ARG A 289 -10.10 -2.64 21.39
C ARG A 289 -11.28 -2.45 22.33
N SER A 290 -11.53 -1.24 22.82
CA SER A 290 -12.60 -0.96 23.78
C SER A 290 -13.97 -1.31 23.22
N THR A 291 -14.27 -0.91 22.00
CA THR A 291 -15.54 -1.25 21.32
C THR A 291 -15.66 -2.74 21.04
N CYS A 292 -14.60 -3.37 20.54
CA CYS A 292 -14.59 -4.79 20.18
C CYS A 292 -14.82 -5.71 21.37
N TRP A 293 -14.25 -5.36 22.53
CA TRP A 293 -14.30 -6.15 23.75
C TRP A 293 -15.31 -5.64 24.79
N GLN A 294 -16.05 -4.56 24.45
CA GLN A 294 -17.02 -3.92 25.37
C GLN A 294 -16.37 -3.53 26.70
N LEU A 295 -15.11 -3.14 26.66
CA LEU A 295 -14.38 -2.67 27.83
C LEU A 295 -14.96 -1.31 28.21
N GLY A 296 -15.56 -1.21 29.41
CA GLY A 296 -16.16 0.04 29.90
C GLY A 296 -15.14 1.19 29.85
N SER A 297 -15.55 2.32 29.33
CA SER A 297 -14.76 3.56 29.43
C SER A 297 -14.61 3.91 30.92
N THR A 298 -13.38 4.06 31.38
CA THR A 298 -13.05 4.48 32.77
C THR A 298 -13.41 5.93 33.06
N HIS A 299 -14.22 6.58 32.22
CA HIS A 299 -14.82 7.89 32.46
C HIS A 299 -16.35 7.73 32.47
N GLY A 300 -16.90 7.86 33.69
CA GLY A 300 -18.31 7.70 33.97
C GLY A 300 -19.19 8.57 33.09
N THR A 301 -19.98 7.92 32.28
CA THR A 301 -21.29 8.36 31.83
C THR A 301 -22.13 7.12 31.56
N THR A 302 -23.25 7.06 32.24
CA THR A 302 -24.30 6.04 32.20
C THR A 302 -24.72 5.77 30.74
N PRO A 303 -24.87 4.50 30.29
CA PRO A 303 -25.35 4.24 28.95
C PRO A 303 -26.82 4.66 28.83
N GLN A 304 -27.09 5.72 28.10
CA GLN A 304 -28.40 5.94 27.54
C GLN A 304 -28.64 4.92 26.43
N SER A 305 -29.68 4.12 26.61
CA SER A 305 -30.22 3.23 25.57
C SER A 305 -30.71 4.09 24.40
N SER A 306 -29.88 4.22 23.37
CA SER A 306 -30.29 4.82 22.11
C SER A 306 -30.70 3.73 21.13
N THR A 307 -32.00 3.62 20.91
CA THR A 307 -32.61 2.98 19.74
C THR A 307 -31.91 3.48 18.48
N PRO A 308 -31.54 2.61 17.53
CA PRO A 308 -30.87 3.05 16.31
C PRO A 308 -31.79 3.93 15.48
N THR A 309 -31.42 5.19 15.30
CA THR A 309 -32.08 6.10 14.38
C THR A 309 -31.78 5.65 12.95
N PRO A 310 -32.80 5.53 12.07
CA PRO A 310 -32.56 5.07 10.70
C PRO A 310 -31.72 6.10 9.94
N VAL A 311 -30.63 5.61 9.32
CA VAL A 311 -29.71 6.37 8.49
C VAL A 311 -30.51 7.06 7.38
N ARG A 312 -30.59 8.37 7.43
CA ARG A 312 -31.20 9.20 6.39
C ARG A 312 -30.39 9.06 5.10
N ARG A 313 -30.95 8.39 4.09
CA ARG A 313 -30.40 8.37 2.74
C ARG A 313 -30.20 9.81 2.26
N ALA A 314 -28.95 10.21 2.04
CA ALA A 314 -28.62 11.46 1.39
C ALA A 314 -29.19 11.46 -0.04
N LYS A 315 -30.02 12.43 -0.35
CA LYS A 315 -30.60 12.63 -1.68
C LYS A 315 -29.51 13.07 -2.67
N PRO A 316 -29.43 12.53 -3.88
CA PRO A 316 -28.48 12.95 -4.92
C PRO A 316 -29.02 14.24 -5.61
N ALA A 317 -28.77 15.40 -5.04
CA ALA A 317 -29.33 16.67 -5.56
C ALA A 317 -28.35 17.83 -5.70
N ALA A 318 -27.04 17.60 -5.86
CA ALA A 318 -26.11 18.72 -6.13
C ALA A 318 -25.34 18.60 -7.46
N ARG A 319 -25.29 17.42 -8.08
CA ARG A 319 -24.45 17.21 -9.28
C ARG A 319 -25.12 17.58 -10.61
N LYS A 320 -26.46 17.69 -10.66
CA LYS A 320 -27.19 18.06 -11.87
C LYS A 320 -27.25 19.55 -12.15
N ARG A 321 -27.02 20.42 -11.14
CA ARG A 321 -27.09 21.88 -11.31
C ARG A 321 -25.81 22.44 -11.94
N ALA A 322 -24.63 21.94 -11.52
CA ALA A 322 -23.35 22.38 -12.08
C ALA A 322 -23.13 22.03 -13.55
N LEU A 323 -23.71 20.92 -14.04
CA LEU A 323 -23.62 20.52 -15.44
C LEU A 323 -24.57 21.29 -16.36
N ARG A 324 -25.66 21.86 -15.86
CA ARG A 324 -26.56 22.73 -16.64
C ARG A 324 -26.03 24.14 -16.80
N GLU A 325 -25.34 24.70 -15.78
CA GLU A 325 -24.76 26.04 -15.86
C GLU A 325 -23.51 26.10 -16.74
N ALA A 326 -22.78 25.00 -16.89
CA ALA A 326 -21.64 24.89 -17.81
C ALA A 326 -22.07 24.75 -19.30
N ALA A 327 -23.26 24.21 -19.57
CA ALA A 327 -23.78 24.06 -20.93
C ALA A 327 -24.38 25.36 -21.49
N VAL A 328 -24.90 26.23 -20.63
CA VAL A 328 -25.52 27.51 -21.08
C VAL A 328 -24.48 28.58 -21.44
N ARG A 329 -23.24 28.48 -20.95
CA ARG A 329 -22.14 29.41 -21.30
C ARG A 329 -21.44 29.14 -22.62
N ARG A 330 -21.79 28.06 -23.34
CA ARG A 330 -21.16 27.70 -24.64
C ARG A 330 -21.98 28.01 -25.88
N THR A 331 -23.17 28.59 -25.75
CA THR A 331 -24.03 28.92 -26.88
C THR A 331 -24.32 30.40 -27.06
N GLY A 332 -23.44 31.28 -26.59
CA GLY A 332 -23.61 32.72 -26.75
C GLY A 332 -22.32 33.41 -27.15
N THR A 333 -21.92 33.29 -28.40
CA THR A 333 -21.30 34.36 -29.23
C THR A 333 -21.27 33.87 -30.68
N ALA A 334 -22.07 34.55 -31.48
CA ALA A 334 -21.95 34.55 -32.92
C ALA A 334 -20.75 35.37 -33.34
#